data_040eafd2e8b4972dba2684c6dced9c93
#
_entry.id   040eafd2e8b4972dba2684c6dced9c93
#
_cell.length_a   1.000
_cell.length_b   1.000
_cell.length_c   1.000
_cell.angle_alpha   90.00
_cell.angle_beta   90.00
_cell.angle_gamma   90.00
#
_symmetry.space_group_name_H-M   'P 1'
#
loop_
_entity.id
_entity.type
_entity.pdbx_description
1 polymer ?
#
loop_
_entity_poly.entity_id
_entity_poly.type
_entity_poly.pdbx_seq_one_letter_code
_entity_poly.pdbx_strand_id
1 'polypeptide(L)'
;MDFISLYRLNLRFINAGGKAKYLLRLPSLSKIQKLLKKNQEIIVNRKHDTIYICGLGPSLADVDLDIVADKEADTLVVNHFFKMAEQTKLRPTYYLMADTGFMKCKHIAAFNKAIEMYKDSTFVWNTSFLKINPEVLDYDCKKIFIATSNGYYISPKKIDITKVMPAFGNVICAAIAFAIGAGYKKIVLLGCDFNSFAFPHEIHCYDGGKENKAARRISLDFELFCYSFDASVHVQLAEYAKSLGIDIINSTRGSLIDAYP
;
A
#
# COMPACT_ATOMS: atom_id res chain seq x y z
N MET A 1 20.11 28.82 8.05
CA MET A 1 19.38 27.54 8.13
C MET A 1 19.89 26.69 6.96
N ASP A 2 20.44 25.50 7.24
CA ASP A 2 20.89 24.62 6.16
C ASP A 2 19.69 23.99 5.40
N PHE A 3 19.98 23.42 4.23
CA PHE A 3 18.96 22.86 3.35
C PHE A 3 18.16 21.72 4.02
N ILE A 4 18.81 20.92 4.85
CA ILE A 4 18.16 19.79 5.57
C ILE A 4 17.16 20.35 6.59
N SER A 5 17.54 21.40 7.32
CA SER A 5 16.66 22.07 8.27
C SER A 5 15.45 22.69 7.59
N LEU A 6 15.64 23.29 6.42
CA LEU A 6 14.53 23.84 5.60
C LEU A 6 13.57 22.74 5.10
N TYR A 7 14.12 21.64 4.62
CA TYR A 7 13.35 20.48 4.21
C TYR A 7 12.51 19.89 5.37
N ARG A 8 13.13 19.70 6.54
CA ARG A 8 12.40 19.22 7.75
C ARG A 8 11.32 20.20 8.20
N LEU A 9 11.55 21.49 8.07
CA LEU A 9 10.55 22.51 8.38
C LEU A 9 9.35 22.42 7.44
N ASN A 10 9.59 22.28 6.13
CA ASN A 10 8.52 22.07 5.14
C ASN A 10 7.67 20.83 5.46
N LEU A 11 8.29 19.71 5.81
CA LEU A 11 7.56 18.50 6.23
C LEU A 11 6.68 18.76 7.46
N ARG A 12 7.15 19.54 8.43
CA ARG A 12 6.36 19.92 9.61
C ARG A 12 5.14 20.76 9.25
N PHE A 13 5.26 21.69 8.31
CA PHE A 13 4.13 22.51 7.83
C PHE A 13 3.09 21.64 7.09
N ILE A 14 3.54 20.75 6.20
CA ILE A 14 2.66 19.79 5.51
C ILE A 14 1.90 18.94 6.51
N ASN A 15 2.60 18.42 7.52
CA ASN A 15 2.02 17.61 8.58
C ASN A 15 1.01 18.38 9.45
N ALA A 16 1.29 19.63 9.79
CA ALA A 16 0.38 20.49 10.54
C ALA A 16 -0.91 20.75 9.75
N GLY A 17 -0.80 21.04 8.46
CA GLY A 17 -1.95 21.20 7.55
C GLY A 17 -2.79 19.92 7.43
N GLY A 18 -2.12 18.78 7.31
CA GLY A 18 -2.78 17.45 7.30
C GLY A 18 -3.53 17.17 8.59
N LYS A 19 -2.94 17.49 9.74
CA LYS A 19 -3.57 17.35 11.06
C LYS A 19 -4.80 18.25 11.21
N ALA A 20 -4.70 19.50 10.77
CA ALA A 20 -5.84 20.42 10.80
C ALA A 20 -7.02 19.90 9.95
N LYS A 21 -6.74 19.43 8.71
CA LYS A 21 -7.76 18.79 7.86
C LYS A 21 -8.37 17.54 8.50
N TYR A 22 -7.58 16.73 9.19
CA TYR A 22 -8.08 15.56 9.93
C TYR A 22 -9.06 15.98 11.02
N LEU A 23 -8.69 16.95 11.85
CA LEU A 23 -9.54 17.44 12.95
C LEU A 23 -10.86 18.02 12.45
N LEU A 24 -10.86 18.76 11.36
CA LEU A 24 -12.08 19.31 10.73
C LEU A 24 -13.03 18.21 10.21
N ARG A 25 -12.55 17.01 9.97
CA ARG A 25 -13.32 15.86 9.44
C ARG A 25 -13.78 14.87 10.51
N LEU A 26 -13.36 15.02 11.75
CA LEU A 26 -13.71 14.10 12.85
C LEU A 26 -15.22 13.78 12.92
N PRO A 27 -16.16 14.75 12.77
CA PRO A 27 -17.58 14.43 12.80
C PRO A 27 -18.03 13.46 11.70
N SER A 28 -17.44 13.56 10.51
CA SER A 28 -17.77 12.66 9.38
C SER A 28 -17.14 11.26 9.52
N LEU A 29 -16.19 11.10 10.42
CA LEU A 29 -15.47 9.85 10.63
C LEU A 29 -16.21 8.85 11.52
N SER A 30 -17.27 9.27 12.23
CA SER A 30 -18.00 8.38 13.14
C SER A 30 -18.62 7.16 12.44
N LYS A 31 -19.15 7.34 11.22
CA LYS A 31 -19.69 6.24 10.41
C LYS A 31 -18.58 5.29 9.92
N ILE A 32 -17.46 5.87 9.52
CA ILE A 32 -16.26 5.12 9.07
C ILE A 32 -15.67 4.33 10.24
N GLN A 33 -15.67 4.88 11.45
CA GLN A 33 -15.11 4.22 12.63
C GLN A 33 -15.79 2.87 12.93
N LYS A 34 -17.10 2.76 12.75
CA LYS A 34 -17.82 1.48 12.91
C LYS A 34 -17.35 0.42 11.91
N LEU A 35 -17.08 0.85 10.68
CA LEU A 35 -16.58 -0.04 9.64
C LEU A 35 -15.14 -0.51 9.96
N LEU A 36 -14.27 0.41 10.39
CA LEU A 36 -12.88 0.08 10.72
C LEU A 36 -12.74 -0.85 11.93
N LYS A 37 -13.66 -0.77 12.90
CA LYS A 37 -13.65 -1.68 14.08
C LYS A 37 -13.74 -3.15 13.70
N LYS A 38 -14.36 -3.49 12.56
CA LYS A 38 -14.43 -4.86 12.05
C LYS A 38 -13.04 -5.44 11.73
N ASN A 39 -12.05 -4.58 11.46
CA ASN A 39 -10.68 -5.01 11.19
C ASN A 39 -10.01 -5.69 12.41
N GLN A 40 -10.61 -5.57 13.61
CA GLN A 40 -10.16 -6.31 14.79
C GLN A 40 -10.14 -7.82 14.56
N GLU A 41 -11.07 -8.34 13.75
CA GLU A 41 -11.16 -9.75 13.42
C GLU A 41 -9.88 -10.27 12.72
N ILE A 42 -9.25 -9.44 11.91
CA ILE A 42 -7.98 -9.80 11.24
C ILE A 42 -6.85 -9.95 12.25
N ILE A 43 -6.77 -9.02 13.21
CA ILE A 43 -5.73 -9.03 14.24
C ILE A 43 -5.85 -10.31 15.08
N VAL A 44 -7.09 -10.70 15.41
CA VAL A 44 -7.37 -11.86 16.27
C VAL A 44 -7.21 -13.18 15.53
N ASN A 45 -7.64 -13.23 14.25
CA ASN A 45 -7.73 -14.49 13.49
C ASN A 45 -6.56 -14.71 12.55
N ARG A 46 -5.52 -13.88 12.59
CA ARG A 46 -4.30 -14.06 11.79
C ARG A 46 -3.64 -15.39 12.13
N LYS A 47 -3.29 -16.17 11.09
CA LYS A 47 -2.72 -17.52 11.26
C LYS A 47 -1.20 -17.52 11.34
N HIS A 48 -0.55 -16.56 10.66
CA HIS A 48 0.90 -16.50 10.51
C HIS A 48 1.48 -15.21 11.06
N ASP A 49 2.72 -15.26 11.55
CA ASP A 49 3.45 -14.07 12.01
C ASP A 49 4.22 -13.38 10.87
N THR A 50 4.37 -14.07 9.73
CA THR A 50 5.06 -13.56 8.55
C THR A 50 4.07 -13.21 7.44
N ILE A 51 4.31 -12.08 6.76
CA ILE A 51 3.59 -11.68 5.55
C ILE A 51 4.59 -11.29 4.45
N TYR A 52 4.34 -11.77 3.22
CA TYR A 52 5.02 -11.33 2.01
C TYR A 52 4.17 -10.28 1.32
N ILE A 53 4.76 -9.13 1.03
CA ILE A 53 4.13 -8.03 0.27
C ILE A 53 4.74 -8.01 -1.12
N CYS A 54 3.93 -8.30 -2.14
CA CYS A 54 4.33 -8.28 -3.53
C CYS A 54 3.96 -6.94 -4.16
N GLY A 55 4.96 -6.13 -4.46
CA GLY A 55 4.85 -4.96 -5.34
C GLY A 55 4.62 -5.38 -6.79
N LEU A 56 4.70 -4.43 -7.71
CA LEU A 56 4.54 -4.69 -9.15
C LEU A 56 5.74 -4.19 -9.95
N GLY A 57 6.84 -3.87 -9.28
CA GLY A 57 8.06 -3.48 -9.94
C GLY A 57 8.65 -4.60 -10.80
N PRO A 58 9.48 -4.27 -11.79
CA PRO A 58 9.98 -5.24 -12.77
C PRO A 58 10.72 -6.42 -12.13
N SER A 59 11.38 -6.23 -11.01
CA SER A 59 12.11 -7.30 -10.30
C SER A 59 11.22 -8.44 -9.78
N LEU A 60 9.90 -8.24 -9.67
CA LEU A 60 8.99 -9.31 -9.28
C LEU A 60 8.94 -10.42 -10.34
N ALA A 61 9.23 -10.12 -11.60
CA ALA A 61 9.28 -11.12 -12.67
C ALA A 61 10.37 -12.17 -12.47
N ASP A 62 11.42 -11.83 -11.69
CA ASP A 62 12.53 -12.73 -11.36
C ASP A 62 12.26 -13.58 -10.11
N VAL A 63 11.13 -13.37 -9.44
CA VAL A 63 10.75 -14.08 -8.22
C VAL A 63 9.86 -15.26 -8.57
N ASP A 64 10.24 -16.46 -8.13
CA ASP A 64 9.36 -17.62 -8.17
C ASP A 64 8.26 -17.49 -7.09
N LEU A 65 7.11 -16.94 -7.53
CA LEU A 65 5.96 -16.73 -6.65
C LEU A 65 5.29 -18.04 -6.22
N ASP A 66 5.54 -19.15 -6.90
CA ASP A 66 5.03 -20.45 -6.53
C ASP A 66 5.73 -20.98 -5.27
N ILE A 67 7.02 -20.67 -5.10
CA ILE A 67 7.73 -20.91 -3.85
C ILE A 67 7.15 -20.05 -2.72
N VAL A 68 6.76 -18.81 -3.00
CA VAL A 68 6.11 -17.95 -2.00
C VAL A 68 4.74 -18.49 -1.60
N ALA A 69 3.98 -19.04 -2.57
CA ALA A 69 2.68 -19.65 -2.32
C ALA A 69 2.75 -20.88 -1.39
N ASP A 70 3.88 -21.60 -1.41
CA ASP A 70 4.09 -22.79 -0.60
C ASP A 70 4.64 -22.48 0.83
N LYS A 71 4.85 -21.20 1.17
CA LYS A 71 5.31 -20.81 2.51
C LYS A 71 4.18 -20.81 3.54
N GLU A 72 4.50 -21.15 4.76
CA GLU A 72 3.63 -20.94 5.93
C GLU A 72 3.61 -19.46 6.31
N ALA A 73 3.02 -18.63 5.46
CA ALA A 73 2.96 -17.19 5.60
C ALA A 73 1.73 -16.63 4.89
N ASP A 74 1.27 -15.47 5.35
CA ASP A 74 0.28 -14.71 4.61
C ASP A 74 0.94 -13.96 3.45
N THR A 75 0.15 -13.65 2.43
CA THR A 75 0.61 -12.87 1.27
C THR A 75 -0.33 -11.71 0.99
N LEU A 76 0.24 -10.58 0.63
CA LEU A 76 -0.48 -9.38 0.23
C LEU A 76 0.02 -8.93 -1.14
N VAL A 77 -0.90 -8.78 -2.07
CA VAL A 77 -0.63 -8.24 -3.41
C VAL A 77 -1.35 -6.92 -3.62
N VAL A 78 -0.91 -6.14 -4.60
CA VAL A 78 -1.43 -4.79 -4.80
C VAL A 78 -1.95 -4.55 -6.21
N ASN A 79 -2.89 -3.64 -6.36
CA ASN A 79 -3.33 -3.01 -7.62
C ASN A 79 -3.60 -4.01 -8.78
N HIS A 80 -2.79 -3.99 -9.83
CA HIS A 80 -2.96 -4.79 -11.05
C HIS A 80 -2.33 -6.19 -10.97
N PHE A 81 -2.08 -6.73 -9.80
CA PHE A 81 -1.48 -8.06 -9.64
C PHE A 81 -2.24 -9.17 -10.39
N PHE A 82 -3.55 -9.01 -10.63
CA PHE A 82 -4.32 -9.96 -11.43
C PHE A 82 -3.74 -10.22 -12.83
N LYS A 83 -2.91 -9.34 -13.36
CA LYS A 83 -2.19 -9.55 -14.62
C LYS A 83 -1.10 -10.62 -14.52
N MET A 84 -0.68 -10.98 -13.31
CA MET A 84 0.26 -12.07 -13.03
C MET A 84 -0.43 -13.44 -12.86
N ALA A 85 -1.76 -13.49 -12.86
CA ALA A 85 -2.52 -14.68 -12.46
C ALA A 85 -2.25 -15.94 -13.30
N GLU A 86 -1.86 -15.77 -14.57
CA GLU A 86 -1.49 -16.89 -15.47
C GLU A 86 -0.02 -17.33 -15.29
N GLN A 87 0.79 -16.54 -14.57
CA GLN A 87 2.22 -16.77 -14.38
C GLN A 87 2.54 -17.41 -13.02
N THR A 88 1.56 -17.52 -12.13
CA THR A 88 1.76 -18.07 -10.79
C THR A 88 0.50 -18.72 -10.22
N LYS A 89 0.69 -19.76 -9.41
CA LYS A 89 -0.38 -20.34 -8.59
C LYS A 89 -0.68 -19.57 -7.31
N LEU A 90 0.04 -18.46 -7.02
CA LEU A 90 -0.15 -17.67 -5.82
C LEU A 90 -1.61 -17.19 -5.70
N ARG A 91 -2.24 -17.52 -4.59
CA ARG A 91 -3.55 -17.02 -4.20
C ARG A 91 -3.38 -16.20 -2.92
N PRO A 92 -3.35 -14.87 -3.03
CA PRO A 92 -2.98 -14.01 -1.91
C PRO A 92 -4.02 -14.05 -0.80
N THR A 93 -3.56 -13.97 0.45
CA THR A 93 -4.42 -13.79 1.62
C THR A 93 -5.13 -12.44 1.55
N TYR A 94 -4.40 -11.40 1.16
CA TYR A 94 -4.92 -10.03 1.04
C TYR A 94 -4.65 -9.44 -0.34
N TYR A 95 -5.63 -8.72 -0.85
CA TYR A 95 -5.53 -7.96 -2.08
C TYR A 95 -5.79 -6.47 -1.81
N LEU A 96 -4.74 -5.67 -1.76
CA LEU A 96 -4.85 -4.25 -1.43
C LEU A 96 -5.00 -3.38 -2.69
N MET A 97 -6.08 -2.63 -2.74
CA MET A 97 -6.36 -1.64 -3.78
C MET A 97 -6.72 -0.32 -3.08
N ALA A 98 -5.78 0.60 -3.05
CA ALA A 98 -5.92 1.86 -2.32
C ALA A 98 -6.16 3.08 -3.23
N ASP A 99 -5.79 2.99 -4.51
CA ASP A 99 -5.96 4.09 -5.46
C ASP A 99 -7.43 4.26 -5.86
N THR A 100 -7.98 5.44 -5.62
CA THR A 100 -9.34 5.82 -6.03
C THR A 100 -9.55 5.78 -7.53
N GLY A 101 -8.49 5.77 -8.32
CA GLY A 101 -8.54 5.57 -9.77
C GLY A 101 -9.28 4.30 -10.18
N PHE A 102 -9.20 3.22 -9.38
CA PHE A 102 -9.92 1.98 -9.64
C PHE A 102 -11.45 2.11 -9.61
N MET A 103 -11.97 3.10 -8.92
CA MET A 103 -13.43 3.36 -8.85
C MET A 103 -13.93 4.25 -9.99
N LYS A 104 -13.07 4.76 -10.86
CA LYS A 104 -13.48 5.54 -12.04
C LYS A 104 -13.81 4.61 -13.18
N CYS A 105 -14.80 4.98 -14.02
CA CYS A 105 -15.29 4.20 -15.15
C CYS A 105 -14.18 3.57 -16.01
N LYS A 106 -13.07 4.26 -16.16
CA LYS A 106 -11.89 3.82 -16.93
C LYS A 106 -11.22 2.55 -16.37
N HIS A 107 -11.29 2.31 -15.06
CA HIS A 107 -10.56 1.24 -14.39
C HIS A 107 -11.46 0.25 -13.63
N ILE A 108 -12.78 0.49 -13.63
CA ILE A 108 -13.72 -0.39 -12.93
C ILE A 108 -13.69 -1.83 -13.46
N ALA A 109 -13.45 -2.01 -14.75
CA ALA A 109 -13.29 -3.35 -15.33
C ALA A 109 -12.08 -4.10 -14.76
N ALA A 110 -10.96 -3.41 -14.52
CA ALA A 110 -9.79 -4.01 -13.88
C ALA A 110 -10.07 -4.39 -12.42
N PHE A 111 -10.83 -3.54 -11.71
CA PHE A 111 -11.27 -3.80 -10.35
C PHE A 111 -12.14 -5.06 -10.28
N ASN A 112 -13.17 -5.16 -11.15
CA ASN A 112 -14.06 -6.31 -11.21
C ASN A 112 -13.31 -7.59 -11.57
N LYS A 113 -12.38 -7.51 -12.54
CA LYS A 113 -11.54 -8.65 -12.92
C LYS A 113 -10.70 -9.17 -11.74
N ALA A 114 -10.12 -8.28 -10.95
CA ALA A 114 -9.36 -8.69 -9.77
C ALA A 114 -10.24 -9.43 -8.75
N ILE A 115 -11.47 -8.96 -8.53
CA ILE A 115 -12.42 -9.61 -7.61
C ILE A 115 -12.83 -11.00 -8.12
N GLU A 116 -13.14 -11.13 -9.40
CA GLU A 116 -13.48 -12.40 -10.01
C GLU A 116 -12.37 -13.44 -9.89
N MET A 117 -11.13 -13.03 -10.17
CA MET A 117 -9.98 -13.93 -10.17
C MET A 117 -9.50 -14.33 -8.77
N TYR A 118 -9.71 -13.47 -7.77
CA TYR A 118 -9.20 -13.66 -6.41
C TYR A 118 -10.30 -13.59 -5.34
N LYS A 119 -11.50 -14.11 -5.65
CA LYS A 119 -12.69 -14.06 -4.78
C LYS A 119 -12.48 -14.66 -3.38
N ASP A 120 -11.51 -15.57 -3.22
CA ASP A 120 -11.19 -16.18 -1.92
C ASP A 120 -10.28 -15.30 -1.06
N SER A 121 -9.62 -14.30 -1.66
CA SER A 121 -8.78 -13.33 -0.96
C SER A 121 -9.63 -12.32 -0.17
N THR A 122 -9.05 -11.77 0.88
CA THR A 122 -9.63 -10.62 1.57
C THR A 122 -9.17 -9.33 0.90
N PHE A 123 -10.09 -8.62 0.26
CA PHE A 123 -9.81 -7.33 -0.33
C PHE A 123 -9.65 -6.24 0.74
N VAL A 124 -8.59 -5.46 0.61
CA VAL A 124 -8.29 -4.33 1.48
C VAL A 124 -8.49 -3.04 0.67
N TRP A 125 -9.55 -2.31 0.95
CA TRP A 125 -9.92 -1.12 0.21
C TRP A 125 -9.83 0.15 1.04
N ASN A 126 -9.54 1.27 0.39
CA ASN A 126 -9.58 2.56 1.06
C ASN A 126 -11.04 3.02 1.21
N THR A 127 -11.40 3.55 2.38
CA THR A 127 -12.76 4.10 2.64
C THR A 127 -13.14 5.24 1.71
N SER A 128 -12.20 5.86 1.00
CA SER A 128 -12.49 6.83 -0.06
C SER A 128 -13.29 6.21 -1.22
N PHE A 129 -13.22 4.89 -1.43
CA PHE A 129 -14.03 4.19 -2.44
C PHE A 129 -15.52 4.37 -2.18
N LEU A 130 -15.94 4.35 -0.91
CA LEU A 130 -17.36 4.55 -0.52
C LEU A 130 -17.93 5.91 -0.93
N LYS A 131 -17.07 6.92 -1.15
CA LYS A 131 -17.48 8.25 -1.60
C LYS A 131 -17.68 8.32 -3.11
N ILE A 132 -16.97 7.47 -3.85
CA ILE A 132 -17.01 7.45 -5.32
C ILE A 132 -18.05 6.46 -5.80
N ASN A 133 -18.07 5.29 -5.19
CA ASN A 133 -19.01 4.23 -5.48
C ASN A 133 -19.49 3.58 -4.17
N PRO A 134 -20.65 3.99 -3.61
CA PRO A 134 -21.22 3.37 -2.41
C PRO A 134 -21.52 1.88 -2.58
N GLU A 135 -21.83 1.43 -3.80
CA GLU A 135 -22.16 0.03 -4.13
C GLU A 135 -20.98 -0.93 -3.89
N VAL A 136 -19.79 -0.39 -3.62
CA VAL A 136 -18.64 -1.22 -3.25
C VAL A 136 -18.90 -2.08 -2.01
N LEU A 137 -19.86 -1.70 -1.17
CA LEU A 137 -20.30 -2.51 -0.02
C LEU A 137 -21.01 -3.80 -0.45
N ASP A 138 -21.68 -3.80 -1.60
CA ASP A 138 -22.54 -4.88 -2.10
C ASP A 138 -21.77 -5.90 -2.96
N TYR A 139 -20.48 -5.65 -3.25
CA TYR A 139 -19.68 -6.64 -3.98
C TYR A 139 -19.59 -7.97 -3.23
N ASP A 140 -19.79 -9.07 -3.94
CA ASP A 140 -19.71 -10.43 -3.38
C ASP A 140 -18.24 -10.89 -3.25
N CYS A 141 -17.57 -10.40 -2.22
CA CYS A 141 -16.20 -10.81 -1.85
C CYS A 141 -15.93 -10.50 -0.38
N LYS A 142 -14.96 -11.20 0.20
CA LYS A 142 -14.43 -10.84 1.52
C LYS A 142 -13.73 -9.50 1.42
N LYS A 143 -14.13 -8.52 2.21
CA LYS A 143 -13.57 -7.17 2.14
C LYS A 143 -13.48 -6.52 3.50
N ILE A 144 -12.45 -5.72 3.65
CA ILE A 144 -12.22 -4.82 4.76
C ILE A 144 -11.85 -3.44 4.24
N PHE A 145 -11.95 -2.45 5.09
CA PHE A 145 -11.63 -1.10 4.74
C PHE A 145 -10.52 -0.55 5.63
N ILE A 146 -9.57 0.16 5.02
CA ILE A 146 -8.62 1.00 5.72
C ILE A 146 -8.98 2.46 5.44
N ALA A 147 -8.76 3.33 6.42
CA ALA A 147 -8.93 4.75 6.24
C ALA A 147 -7.61 5.47 6.46
N THR A 148 -7.30 6.38 5.55
CA THR A 148 -6.14 7.25 5.69
C THR A 148 -6.59 8.70 5.79
N SER A 149 -5.85 9.52 6.53
CA SER A 149 -6.10 10.95 6.59
C SER A 149 -5.86 11.59 5.21
N ASN A 150 -6.74 12.50 4.81
CA ASN A 150 -6.54 13.25 3.58
C ASN A 150 -5.55 14.41 3.83
N GLY A 151 -4.31 14.13 3.88
CA GLY A 151 -3.21 15.05 4.08
C GLY A 151 -1.99 14.24 4.45
N TYR A 152 -0.86 14.69 4.00
CA TYR A 152 0.41 14.09 4.31
C TYR A 152 0.73 14.32 5.80
N TYR A 153 0.05 13.56 6.64
CA TYR A 153 0.30 13.56 8.07
C TYR A 153 1.18 12.37 8.40
N ILE A 154 2.46 12.60 8.43
CA ILE A 154 3.45 11.60 8.82
C ILE A 154 3.60 11.71 10.34
N SER A 155 2.86 10.92 11.06
CA SER A 155 3.18 10.62 12.44
C SER A 155 3.10 9.10 12.59
N PRO A 156 4.23 8.42 12.70
CA PRO A 156 4.26 6.96 12.81
C PRO A 156 3.61 6.46 14.10
N LYS A 157 3.29 7.34 15.02
CA LYS A 157 2.92 7.00 16.39
C LYS A 157 1.64 6.18 16.58
N LYS A 158 0.83 5.92 15.52
CA LYS A 158 -0.37 5.09 15.68
C LYS A 158 -0.80 4.49 14.34
N ILE A 159 -0.13 3.46 13.90
CA ILE A 159 -0.64 2.60 12.86
C ILE A 159 -1.59 1.60 13.52
N ASP A 160 -2.88 1.78 13.28
CA ASP A 160 -3.95 0.96 13.85
C ASP A 160 -5.05 0.86 12.77
N ILE A 161 -5.18 -0.32 12.16
CA ILE A 161 -6.15 -0.55 11.08
C ILE A 161 -7.61 -0.43 11.53
N THR A 162 -7.86 -0.40 12.82
CA THR A 162 -9.20 -0.16 13.39
C THR A 162 -9.53 1.33 13.50
N LYS A 163 -8.59 2.20 13.12
CA LYS A 163 -8.71 3.66 13.18
C LYS A 163 -8.27 4.30 11.86
N VAL A 164 -8.45 5.61 11.76
CA VAL A 164 -7.91 6.38 10.65
C VAL A 164 -6.40 6.50 10.82
N MET A 165 -5.67 5.94 9.88
CA MET A 165 -4.21 5.95 9.82
C MET A 165 -3.66 7.23 9.16
N PRO A 166 -2.37 7.53 9.29
CA PRO A 166 -1.71 8.56 8.49
C PRO A 166 -1.89 8.34 6.98
N ALA A 167 -1.75 9.39 6.18
CA ALA A 167 -1.70 9.25 4.73
C ALA A 167 -0.38 8.58 4.31
N PHE A 168 -0.47 7.68 3.35
CA PHE A 168 0.68 7.04 2.72
C PHE A 168 0.70 7.45 1.25
N GLY A 169 1.86 7.87 0.76
CA GLY A 169 2.01 8.40 -0.61
C GLY A 169 1.82 7.32 -1.67
N ASN A 170 2.29 6.11 -1.41
CA ASN A 170 2.17 4.98 -2.34
C ASN A 170 1.52 3.74 -1.70
N VAL A 171 1.17 2.79 -2.55
CA VAL A 171 0.48 1.57 -2.15
C VAL A 171 1.35 0.63 -1.30
N ILE A 172 2.66 0.62 -1.47
CA ILE A 172 3.57 -0.22 -0.69
C ILE A 172 3.68 0.30 0.74
N CYS A 173 3.78 1.62 0.95
CA CYS A 173 3.72 2.21 2.29
C CYS A 173 2.38 1.87 2.99
N ALA A 174 1.27 1.89 2.25
CA ALA A 174 -0.04 1.50 2.77
C ALA A 174 -0.09 0.01 3.13
N ALA A 175 0.51 -0.86 2.32
CA ALA A 175 0.59 -2.30 2.56
C ALA A 175 1.44 -2.63 3.80
N ILE A 176 2.59 -1.97 3.96
CA ILE A 176 3.45 -2.11 5.15
C ILE A 176 2.69 -1.63 6.40
N ALA A 177 2.05 -0.48 6.32
CA ALA A 177 1.24 0.03 7.44
C ALA A 177 0.08 -0.89 7.79
N PHE A 178 -0.59 -1.48 6.79
CA PHE A 178 -1.60 -2.51 7.01
C PHE A 178 -1.01 -3.72 7.75
N ALA A 179 0.13 -4.25 7.30
CA ALA A 179 0.78 -5.40 7.90
C ALA A 179 1.20 -5.12 9.37
N ILE A 180 1.79 -3.95 9.64
CA ILE A 180 2.11 -3.53 11.01
C ILE A 180 0.85 -3.46 11.87
N GLY A 181 -0.20 -2.80 11.36
CA GLY A 181 -1.47 -2.63 12.08
C GLY A 181 -2.27 -3.92 12.27
N ALA A 182 -2.08 -4.91 11.40
CA ALA A 182 -2.61 -6.27 11.53
C ALA A 182 -1.78 -7.13 12.51
N GLY A 183 -0.62 -6.64 12.97
CA GLY A 183 0.18 -7.28 14.02
C GLY A 183 1.19 -8.31 13.52
N TYR A 184 1.56 -8.32 12.23
CA TYR A 184 2.62 -9.17 11.72
C TYR A 184 3.96 -8.85 12.39
N LYS A 185 4.78 -9.89 12.60
CA LYS A 185 6.10 -9.77 13.24
C LYS A 185 7.23 -9.71 12.22
N LYS A 186 7.00 -10.28 11.04
CA LYS A 186 7.96 -10.26 9.94
C LYS A 186 7.23 -9.87 8.65
N ILE A 187 7.75 -8.86 7.96
CA ILE A 187 7.23 -8.32 6.71
C ILE A 187 8.33 -8.45 5.66
N VAL A 188 8.08 -9.14 4.57
CA VAL A 188 9.05 -9.35 3.49
C VAL A 188 8.54 -8.67 2.23
N LEU A 189 9.32 -7.77 1.66
CA LEU A 189 8.98 -7.04 0.45
C LEU A 189 9.57 -7.74 -0.77
N LEU A 190 8.77 -7.93 -1.81
CA LEU A 190 9.14 -8.50 -3.11
C LEU A 190 8.64 -7.58 -4.22
N GLY A 191 9.45 -7.33 -5.25
CA GLY A 191 9.04 -6.49 -6.37
C GLY A 191 8.75 -5.03 -5.99
N CYS A 192 9.42 -4.52 -4.95
CA CYS A 192 9.30 -3.16 -4.47
C CYS A 192 10.51 -2.32 -4.91
N ASP A 193 10.65 -2.14 -6.21
CA ASP A 193 11.86 -1.57 -6.85
C ASP A 193 12.09 -0.10 -6.50
N PHE A 194 11.02 0.70 -6.43
CA PHE A 194 11.05 2.13 -6.09
C PHE A 194 11.93 2.97 -7.05
N ASN A 195 11.93 2.65 -8.34
CA ASN A 195 12.82 3.23 -9.34
C ASN A 195 12.10 3.71 -10.62
N SER A 196 10.76 3.76 -10.66
CA SER A 196 10.01 4.07 -11.89
C SER A 196 10.30 5.48 -12.43
N PHE A 197 10.71 6.43 -11.58
CA PHE A 197 11.12 7.77 -12.00
C PHE A 197 12.34 7.77 -12.94
N ALA A 198 13.16 6.72 -12.91
CA ALA A 198 14.35 6.59 -13.77
C ALA A 198 14.01 6.13 -15.20
N PHE A 199 12.75 5.78 -15.47
CA PHE A 199 12.30 5.32 -16.77
C PHE A 199 11.37 6.33 -17.44
N PRO A 200 11.44 6.49 -18.77
CA PRO A 200 10.53 7.38 -19.50
C PRO A 200 9.07 6.92 -19.49
N HIS A 201 8.85 5.64 -19.19
CA HIS A 201 7.54 4.98 -19.13
C HIS A 201 7.43 4.11 -17.88
N GLU A 202 6.19 3.87 -17.42
CA GLU A 202 5.95 2.92 -16.34
C GLU A 202 6.32 1.49 -16.77
N ILE A 203 7.13 0.81 -15.99
CA ILE A 203 7.53 -0.59 -16.20
C ILE A 203 7.02 -1.42 -15.04
N HIS A 204 6.33 -2.51 -15.36
CA HIS A 204 5.82 -3.45 -14.36
C HIS A 204 6.26 -4.89 -14.68
N CYS A 205 6.25 -5.75 -13.69
CA CYS A 205 6.62 -7.16 -13.80
C CYS A 205 5.83 -7.93 -14.87
N TYR A 206 4.60 -7.53 -15.15
CA TYR A 206 3.73 -8.17 -16.15
C TYR A 206 3.89 -7.64 -17.58
N ASP A 207 4.69 -6.62 -17.79
CA ASP A 207 4.87 -6.02 -19.12
C ASP A 207 5.84 -6.83 -20.02
N GLY A 208 6.44 -7.91 -19.49
CA GLY A 208 7.37 -8.79 -20.22
C GLY A 208 8.62 -8.07 -20.73
N GLY A 209 9.07 -7.05 -19.99
CA GLY A 209 10.19 -6.20 -20.37
C GLY A 209 9.86 -5.22 -21.51
N LYS A 210 8.62 -5.15 -21.96
CA LYS A 210 8.16 -4.15 -22.93
C LYS A 210 7.79 -2.89 -22.16
N GLU A 211 8.40 -1.78 -22.57
CA GLU A 211 8.00 -0.47 -22.03
C GLU A 211 6.51 -0.26 -22.23
N ASN A 212 5.81 0.00 -21.15
CA ASN A 212 4.43 0.43 -21.25
C ASN A 212 4.44 1.83 -21.90
N LYS A 213 3.93 1.95 -23.13
CA LYS A 213 3.95 3.20 -23.91
C LYS A 213 3.06 4.31 -23.33
N ALA A 214 2.50 4.10 -22.14
CA ALA A 214 1.78 5.15 -21.44
C ALA A 214 2.75 6.28 -21.08
N ALA A 215 2.55 7.44 -21.65
CA ALA A 215 3.33 8.63 -21.32
C ALA A 215 3.28 8.88 -19.80
N ARG A 216 4.41 9.35 -19.26
CA ARG A 216 4.49 9.81 -17.86
C ARG A 216 3.32 10.73 -17.55
N ARG A 217 2.58 10.45 -16.49
CA ARG A 217 1.34 11.17 -16.15
C ARG A 217 1.59 12.52 -15.48
N ILE A 218 2.77 12.69 -14.92
CA ILE A 218 3.18 13.87 -14.15
C ILE A 218 4.60 14.30 -14.57
N SER A 219 4.95 15.54 -14.33
CA SER A 219 6.29 16.05 -14.58
C SER A 219 7.32 15.35 -13.67
N LEU A 220 8.57 15.24 -14.14
CA LEU A 220 9.64 14.56 -13.41
C LEU A 220 9.92 15.23 -12.06
N ASP A 221 9.90 16.56 -12.00
CA ASP A 221 10.12 17.32 -10.77
C ASP A 221 9.07 16.98 -9.69
N PHE A 222 7.80 16.90 -10.08
CA PHE A 222 6.73 16.53 -9.15
C PHE A 222 6.81 15.04 -8.76
N GLU A 223 7.17 14.18 -9.69
CA GLU A 223 7.40 12.75 -9.41
C GLU A 223 8.53 12.56 -8.38
N LEU A 224 9.68 13.23 -8.58
CA LEU A 224 10.78 13.19 -7.62
C LEU A 224 10.41 13.74 -6.24
N PHE A 225 9.56 14.78 -6.20
CA PHE A 225 9.00 15.27 -4.95
C PHE A 225 8.18 14.18 -4.24
N CYS A 226 7.31 13.45 -4.98
CA CYS A 226 6.53 12.33 -4.42
C CYS A 226 7.45 11.22 -3.91
N TYR A 227 8.48 10.85 -4.68
CA TYR A 227 9.46 9.84 -4.27
C TYR A 227 10.24 10.23 -3.02
N SER A 228 10.69 11.49 -2.92
CA SER A 228 11.35 12.02 -1.72
C SER A 228 10.44 11.93 -0.48
N PHE A 229 9.15 12.22 -0.67
CA PHE A 229 8.16 12.09 0.37
C PHE A 229 7.98 10.64 0.79
N ASP A 230 7.78 9.72 -0.17
CA ASP A 230 7.58 8.30 0.08
C ASP A 230 8.81 7.65 0.73
N ALA A 231 10.03 8.03 0.32
CA ALA A 231 11.26 7.61 0.97
C ALA A 231 11.27 7.99 2.46
N SER A 232 10.83 9.20 2.79
CA SER A 232 10.71 9.63 4.20
C SER A 232 9.65 8.83 4.97
N VAL A 233 8.59 8.38 4.31
CA VAL A 233 7.58 7.49 4.92
C VAL A 233 8.17 6.12 5.20
N HIS A 234 8.95 5.55 4.27
CA HIS A 234 9.63 4.27 4.49
C HIS A 234 10.55 4.31 5.70
N VAL A 235 11.36 5.38 5.86
CA VAL A 235 12.22 5.56 7.04
C VAL A 235 11.39 5.58 8.33
N GLN A 236 10.27 6.31 8.35
CA GLN A 236 9.41 6.38 9.53
C GLN A 236 8.71 5.06 9.84
N LEU A 237 8.29 4.31 8.81
CA LEU A 237 7.72 2.97 8.97
C LEU A 237 8.77 2.00 9.55
N ALA A 238 10.02 2.08 9.09
CA ALA A 238 11.13 1.28 9.60
C ALA A 238 11.39 1.56 11.09
N GLU A 239 11.49 2.83 11.47
CA GLU A 239 11.68 3.24 12.87
C GLU A 239 10.52 2.79 13.76
N TYR A 240 9.29 2.92 13.27
CA TYR A 240 8.10 2.51 14.00
C TYR A 240 8.03 0.99 14.16
N ALA A 241 8.25 0.22 13.09
CA ALA A 241 8.29 -1.24 13.12
C ALA A 241 9.35 -1.73 14.11
N LYS A 242 10.56 -1.17 14.05
CA LYS A 242 11.66 -1.47 14.99
C LYS A 242 11.25 -1.22 16.44
N SER A 243 10.52 -0.13 16.73
CA SER A 243 10.03 0.18 18.08
C SER A 243 9.02 -0.83 18.62
N LEU A 244 8.40 -1.61 17.72
CA LEU A 244 7.43 -2.67 18.04
C LEU A 244 8.06 -4.09 17.98
N GLY A 245 9.35 -4.21 17.69
CA GLY A 245 10.01 -5.50 17.47
C GLY A 245 9.53 -6.22 16.21
N ILE A 246 9.16 -5.48 15.17
CA ILE A 246 8.73 -6.00 13.87
C ILE A 246 9.90 -5.90 12.90
N ASP A 247 10.22 -7.01 12.24
CA ASP A 247 11.24 -7.07 11.21
C ASP A 247 10.63 -6.77 9.83
N ILE A 248 11.16 -5.76 9.13
CA ILE A 248 10.85 -5.51 7.73
C ILE A 248 12.11 -5.81 6.92
N ILE A 249 12.01 -6.72 5.95
CA ILE A 249 13.10 -7.14 5.09
C ILE A 249 12.76 -6.78 3.65
N ASN A 250 13.61 -6.04 2.97
CA ASN A 250 13.45 -5.75 1.55
C ASN A 250 14.23 -6.79 0.71
N SER A 251 13.56 -7.83 0.27
CA SER A 251 14.12 -8.88 -0.59
C SER A 251 14.05 -8.55 -2.08
N THR A 252 13.82 -7.29 -2.42
CA THR A 252 13.77 -6.81 -3.82
C THR A 252 15.17 -6.49 -4.30
N ARG A 253 15.69 -7.26 -5.25
CA ARG A 253 17.01 -7.02 -5.83
C ARG A 253 17.07 -5.65 -6.52
N GLY A 254 18.03 -4.82 -6.14
CA GLY A 254 18.24 -3.50 -6.75
C GLY A 254 17.19 -2.44 -6.37
N SER A 255 16.41 -2.69 -5.33
CA SER A 255 15.49 -1.69 -4.79
C SER A 255 16.21 -0.43 -4.33
N LEU A 256 15.57 0.73 -4.56
CA LEU A 256 16.03 2.01 -4.04
C LEU A 256 15.41 2.34 -2.66
N ILE A 257 14.61 1.44 -2.09
CA ILE A 257 14.15 1.58 -0.70
C ILE A 257 15.28 1.11 0.22
N ASP A 258 15.98 2.04 0.83
CA ASP A 258 17.13 1.81 1.72
C ASP A 258 16.79 1.80 3.22
N ALA A 259 15.52 2.02 3.53
CA ALA A 259 15.03 2.08 4.91
C ALA A 259 14.99 0.70 5.62
N TYR A 260 15.03 -0.40 4.86
CA TYR A 260 14.95 -1.77 5.37
C TYR A 260 16.16 -2.59 4.92
N PRO A 261 16.68 -3.50 5.77
CA PRO A 261 17.75 -4.41 5.38
C PRO A 261 17.31 -5.38 4.28
#